data_d367e4394f818978cc6fa8eca832f66e
#
_entry.id   d367e4394f818978cc6fa8eca832f66e
#
_cell.length_a   1.000
_cell.length_b   1.000
_cell.length_c   1.000
_cell.angle_alpha   90.00
_cell.angle_beta   90.00
_cell.angle_gamma   90.00
#
_symmetry.space_group_name_H-M   'P 1'
#
loop_
_entity.id
_entity.type
_entity.pdbx_description
1 polymer ?
#
loop_
_entity_poly.entity_id
_entity_poly.type
_entity_poly.pdbx_seq_one_letter_code
_entity_poly.pdbx_strand_id
1 'polypeptide(L)'
;MSNRILLVEDDQSFGAVLKDYLMINNYDVTLATDGEMGLKEFMENDFDLCVFDVMMPKKDGFSLAEDVKKINKNMPIIFLTAKNLREDILRGYQLGADDYITKPFDTELLLYKIKAILQRSVTVETEEQEYFRFSNIYFDSVLRQLKVHDKEYKLSPKENDLLHLLCVHRNDFMPRELALRKIWKKENYFTARSMDVY
;
A
#
# COMPACT_ATOMS: atom_id res chain seq x y z
N MET A 1 0.75 -14.19 10.49
CA MET A 1 1.29 -13.17 11.42
C MET A 1 0.37 -11.97 11.35
N SER A 2 0.13 -11.25 12.45
CA SER A 2 -0.64 -9.99 12.44
C SER A 2 0.26 -8.89 11.88
N ASN A 3 -0.30 -7.98 11.08
CA ASN A 3 0.43 -6.82 10.59
C ASN A 3 0.68 -5.84 11.73
N ARG A 4 1.89 -5.26 11.76
CA ARG A 4 2.38 -4.36 12.81
C ARG A 4 2.20 -2.91 12.38
N ILE A 5 1.50 -2.13 13.21
CA ILE A 5 1.16 -0.73 12.95
C ILE A 5 1.83 0.16 13.99
N LEU A 6 2.55 1.19 13.54
CA LEU A 6 2.98 2.29 14.39
C LEU A 6 1.93 3.39 14.34
N LEU A 7 1.24 3.60 15.46
CA LEU A 7 0.29 4.70 15.65
C LEU A 7 0.95 5.81 16.47
N VAL A 8 1.00 7.03 15.94
CA VAL A 8 1.56 8.18 16.64
C VAL A 8 0.48 9.26 16.76
N GLU A 9 0.07 9.51 18.00
CA GLU A 9 -1.07 10.37 18.36
C GLU A 9 -0.81 10.99 19.74
N ASP A 10 -0.88 12.32 19.86
CA ASP A 10 -0.60 13.02 21.11
C ASP A 10 -1.80 13.08 22.07
N ASP A 11 -3.03 12.97 21.56
CA ASP A 11 -4.19 12.75 22.42
C ASP A 11 -4.19 11.29 22.91
N GLN A 12 -3.76 11.11 24.17
CA GLN A 12 -3.65 9.79 24.80
C GLN A 12 -4.98 9.04 24.84
N SER A 13 -6.10 9.74 25.07
CA SER A 13 -7.42 9.12 25.15
C SER A 13 -7.86 8.60 23.77
N PHE A 14 -7.73 9.43 22.75
CA PHE A 14 -8.05 9.05 21.37
C PHE A 14 -7.09 7.97 20.85
N GLY A 15 -5.79 8.12 21.09
CA GLY A 15 -4.78 7.14 20.72
C GLY A 15 -5.01 5.77 21.33
N ALA A 16 -5.38 5.70 22.64
CA ALA A 16 -5.69 4.45 23.30
C ALA A 16 -6.93 3.77 22.71
N VAL A 17 -8.01 4.52 22.49
CA VAL A 17 -9.25 3.98 21.89
C VAL A 17 -8.98 3.46 20.47
N LEU A 18 -8.22 4.22 19.68
CA LEU A 18 -7.89 3.82 18.31
C LEU A 18 -6.98 2.59 18.27
N LYS A 19 -5.99 2.53 19.16
CA LYS A 19 -5.14 1.34 19.36
C LYS A 19 -5.99 0.11 19.64
N ASP A 20 -6.87 0.19 20.65
CA ASP A 20 -7.73 -0.93 21.08
C ASP A 20 -8.63 -1.38 19.91
N TYR A 21 -9.20 -0.44 19.17
CA TYR A 21 -10.03 -0.74 18.00
C TYR A 21 -9.25 -1.51 16.93
N LEU A 22 -8.03 -1.10 16.63
CA LEU A 22 -7.17 -1.79 15.66
C LEU A 22 -6.73 -3.16 16.16
N MET A 23 -6.41 -3.30 17.46
CA MET A 23 -6.05 -4.60 18.09
C MET A 23 -7.20 -5.60 18.02
N ILE A 24 -8.46 -5.18 18.27
CA ILE A 24 -9.66 -6.01 18.12
C ILE A 24 -9.81 -6.50 16.66
N ASN A 25 -9.32 -5.72 15.69
CA ASN A 25 -9.32 -6.07 14.27
C ASN A 25 -8.06 -6.84 13.81
N ASN A 26 -7.35 -7.48 14.77
CA ASN A 26 -6.19 -8.36 14.55
C ASN A 26 -4.91 -7.66 14.01
N TYR A 27 -4.69 -6.39 14.34
CA TYR A 27 -3.42 -5.70 14.15
C TYR A 27 -2.59 -5.72 15.44
N ASP A 28 -1.28 -5.74 15.29
CA ASP A 28 -0.34 -5.50 16.40
C ASP A 28 0.03 -4.00 16.39
N VAL A 29 -0.34 -3.25 17.45
CA VAL A 29 -0.26 -1.79 17.43
C VAL A 29 0.65 -1.24 18.52
N THR A 30 1.70 -0.57 18.11
CA THR A 30 2.54 0.24 18.98
C THR A 30 2.05 1.70 18.95
N LEU A 31 1.72 2.26 20.12
CA LEU A 31 1.29 3.66 20.27
C LEU A 31 2.45 4.50 20.80
N ALA A 32 2.78 5.56 20.09
CA ALA A 32 3.66 6.63 20.55
C ALA A 32 2.89 7.94 20.71
N THR A 33 3.26 8.77 21.69
CA THR A 33 2.50 9.97 22.07
C THR A 33 3.10 11.28 21.51
N ASP A 34 4.18 11.21 20.77
CA ASP A 34 4.77 12.31 20.02
C ASP A 34 5.68 11.80 18.88
N GLY A 35 6.07 12.69 17.98
CA GLY A 35 6.86 12.31 16.83
C GLY A 35 8.29 11.86 17.14
N GLU A 36 8.88 12.29 18.27
CA GLU A 36 10.22 11.81 18.68
C GLU A 36 10.16 10.37 19.19
N MET A 37 9.15 10.06 20.02
CA MET A 37 8.87 8.68 20.44
C MET A 37 8.53 7.80 19.24
N GLY A 38 7.70 8.31 18.30
CA GLY A 38 7.35 7.60 17.07
C GLY A 38 8.57 7.23 16.24
N LEU A 39 9.52 8.16 16.05
CA LEU A 39 10.75 7.88 15.32
C LEU A 39 11.61 6.85 16.04
N LYS A 40 11.73 6.94 17.37
CA LYS A 40 12.48 5.98 18.19
C LYS A 40 11.90 4.57 18.03
N GLU A 41 10.59 4.41 18.21
CA GLU A 41 9.90 3.12 18.04
C GLU A 41 10.11 2.56 16.62
N PHE A 42 10.05 3.42 15.60
CA PHE A 42 10.29 3.02 14.21
C PHE A 42 11.71 2.52 13.96
N MET A 43 12.71 3.07 14.66
CA MET A 43 14.11 2.64 14.54
C MET A 43 14.42 1.33 15.30
N GLU A 44 13.66 1.03 16.35
CA GLU A 44 13.89 -0.12 17.23
C GLU A 44 13.05 -1.36 16.84
N ASN A 45 11.99 -1.16 16.03
CA ASN A 45 11.05 -2.21 15.66
C ASN A 45 10.72 -2.17 14.17
N ASP A 46 10.22 -3.30 13.64
CA ASP A 46 9.69 -3.39 12.28
C ASP A 46 8.20 -3.10 12.27
N PHE A 47 7.73 -2.39 11.26
CA PHE A 47 6.31 -2.08 11.04
C PHE A 47 5.93 -2.31 9.58
N ASP A 48 4.65 -2.64 9.34
CA ASP A 48 4.08 -2.81 8.00
C ASP A 48 3.36 -1.54 7.52
N LEU A 49 2.95 -0.67 8.46
CA LEU A 49 2.24 0.58 8.19
C LEU A 49 2.39 1.56 9.36
N CYS A 50 2.45 2.84 9.02
CA CYS A 50 2.45 3.93 9.98
C CYS A 50 1.17 4.77 9.87
N VAL A 51 0.61 5.16 11.03
CA VAL A 51 -0.54 6.08 11.13
C VAL A 51 -0.12 7.23 12.02
N PHE A 52 -0.02 8.45 11.47
CA PHE A 52 0.51 9.62 12.16
C PHE A 52 -0.52 10.74 12.25
N ASP A 53 -0.76 11.27 13.44
CA ASP A 53 -1.34 12.61 13.52
C ASP A 53 -0.36 13.63 12.94
N VAL A 54 -0.89 14.60 12.22
CA VAL A 54 -0.09 15.71 11.69
C VAL A 54 0.25 16.73 12.77
N MET A 55 -0.69 16.99 13.69
CA MET A 55 -0.57 18.07 14.68
C MET A 55 -0.13 17.54 16.03
N MET A 56 1.16 17.30 16.20
CA MET A 56 1.74 16.82 17.44
C MET A 56 2.81 17.78 17.97
N PRO A 57 3.02 17.81 19.30
CA PRO A 57 4.12 18.57 19.90
C PRO A 57 5.49 17.96 19.56
N LYS A 58 6.55 18.74 19.75
CA LYS A 58 7.96 18.42 19.53
C LYS A 58 8.29 18.18 18.05
N LYS A 59 7.81 17.10 17.46
CA LYS A 59 7.97 16.75 16.03
C LYS A 59 6.59 16.48 15.43
N ASP A 60 6.20 17.27 14.43
CA ASP A 60 4.94 17.09 13.70
C ASP A 60 4.97 15.83 12.82
N GLY A 61 3.76 15.36 12.42
CA GLY A 61 3.63 14.14 11.66
C GLY A 61 4.29 14.20 10.28
N PHE A 62 4.38 15.37 9.64
CA PHE A 62 5.08 15.51 8.36
C PHE A 62 6.59 15.35 8.52
N SER A 63 7.17 16.00 9.52
CA SER A 63 8.60 15.86 9.83
C SER A 63 8.96 14.43 10.23
N LEU A 64 8.08 13.74 10.97
CA LEU A 64 8.23 12.32 11.27
C LEU A 64 8.22 11.47 10.01
N ALA A 65 7.27 11.72 9.11
CA ALA A 65 7.15 10.98 7.85
C ALA A 65 8.37 11.19 6.95
N GLU A 66 8.92 12.39 6.88
CA GLU A 66 10.17 12.67 6.16
C GLU A 66 11.32 11.80 6.67
N ASP A 67 11.48 11.68 8.00
CA ASP A 67 12.55 10.87 8.59
C ASP A 67 12.30 9.37 8.39
N VAL A 68 11.06 8.90 8.54
CA VAL A 68 10.66 7.51 8.26
C VAL A 68 10.93 7.15 6.79
N LYS A 69 10.56 8.03 5.85
CA LYS A 69 10.79 7.80 4.40
C LYS A 69 12.29 7.85 4.02
N LYS A 70 13.15 8.52 4.76
CA LYS A 70 14.62 8.45 4.59
C LYS A 70 15.16 7.09 5.00
N ILE A 71 14.59 6.47 6.03
CA ILE A 71 14.99 5.14 6.53
C ILE A 71 14.39 4.03 5.64
N ASN A 72 13.09 4.11 5.37
CA ASN A 72 12.38 3.18 4.50
C ASN A 72 11.47 3.93 3.54
N LYS A 73 11.93 4.12 2.29
CA LYS A 73 11.21 4.87 1.26
C LYS A 73 9.83 4.28 0.93
N ASN A 74 9.68 2.97 1.07
CA ASN A 74 8.46 2.25 0.72
C ASN A 74 7.51 2.07 1.91
N MET A 75 7.86 2.56 3.12
CA MET A 75 6.97 2.44 4.28
C MET A 75 5.62 3.12 4.02
N PRO A 76 4.50 2.40 4.10
CA PRO A 76 3.19 2.99 3.94
C PRO A 76 2.86 3.94 5.11
N ILE A 77 2.33 5.12 4.78
CA ILE A 77 1.96 6.14 5.78
C ILE A 77 0.57 6.66 5.52
N ILE A 78 -0.28 6.66 6.56
CA ILE A 78 -1.57 7.34 6.61
C ILE A 78 -1.46 8.53 7.56
N PHE A 79 -1.87 9.72 7.12
CA PHE A 79 -2.00 10.86 8.01
C PHE A 79 -3.42 10.97 8.57
N LEU A 80 -3.52 11.22 9.88
CA LEU A 80 -4.73 11.67 10.57
C LEU A 80 -4.56 13.15 10.93
N THR A 81 -5.56 14.00 10.69
CA THR A 81 -5.41 15.42 10.97
C THR A 81 -6.73 16.16 11.11
N ALA A 82 -6.73 17.18 11.98
CA ALA A 82 -7.80 18.15 12.05
C ALA A 82 -7.70 19.23 10.94
N LYS A 83 -6.57 19.29 10.20
CA LYS A 83 -6.36 20.30 9.16
C LYS A 83 -6.99 19.89 7.84
N ASN A 84 -7.85 20.79 7.31
CA ASN A 84 -8.52 20.64 6.02
C ASN A 84 -7.92 21.54 4.92
N LEU A 85 -6.77 22.17 5.18
CA LEU A 85 -6.17 23.06 4.19
C LEU A 85 -5.63 22.23 3.02
N ARG A 86 -5.99 22.63 1.81
CA ARG A 86 -5.54 21.98 0.57
C ARG A 86 -4.01 21.86 0.49
N GLU A 87 -3.30 22.83 1.06
CA GLU A 87 -1.84 22.87 1.10
C GLU A 87 -1.24 21.76 1.97
N ASP A 88 -1.84 21.45 3.13
CA ASP A 88 -1.39 20.38 4.01
C ASP A 88 -1.62 18.99 3.37
N ILE A 89 -2.75 18.83 2.69
CA ILE A 89 -3.06 17.60 1.94
C ILE A 89 -2.05 17.39 0.80
N LEU A 90 -1.76 18.44 0.03
CA LEU A 90 -0.77 18.40 -1.04
C LEU A 90 0.62 18.09 -0.51
N ARG A 91 1.02 18.66 0.63
CA ARG A 91 2.29 18.36 1.29
C ARG A 91 2.37 16.89 1.70
N GLY A 92 1.32 16.33 2.29
CA GLY A 92 1.26 14.90 2.65
C GLY A 92 1.50 13.99 1.45
N TYR A 93 0.84 14.24 0.33
CA TYR A 93 1.04 13.46 -0.90
C TYR A 93 2.42 13.67 -1.55
N GLN A 94 3.00 14.88 -1.47
CA GLN A 94 4.37 15.14 -1.94
C GLN A 94 5.42 14.37 -1.13
N LEU A 95 5.16 14.11 0.15
CA LEU A 95 5.99 13.27 1.01
C LEU A 95 5.82 11.77 0.74
N GLY A 96 4.94 11.40 -0.20
CA GLY A 96 4.69 10.01 -0.55
C GLY A 96 3.81 9.29 0.48
N ALA A 97 2.88 9.99 1.13
CA ALA A 97 1.84 9.35 1.93
C ALA A 97 0.89 8.55 1.04
N ASP A 98 0.43 7.43 1.54
CA ASP A 98 -0.49 6.54 0.84
C ASP A 98 -1.94 7.00 1.00
N ASP A 99 -2.26 7.67 2.12
CA ASP A 99 -3.58 8.25 2.34
C ASP A 99 -3.57 9.39 3.37
N TYR A 100 -4.68 10.14 3.41
CA TYR A 100 -4.90 11.28 4.27
C TYR A 100 -6.34 11.30 4.77
N ILE A 101 -6.55 11.30 6.09
CA ILE A 101 -7.87 11.23 6.72
C ILE A 101 -8.07 12.42 7.64
N THR A 102 -9.16 13.16 7.42
CA THR A 102 -9.50 14.33 8.25
C THR A 102 -10.34 13.94 9.46
N LYS A 103 -9.96 14.44 10.64
CA LYS A 103 -10.73 14.32 11.87
C LYS A 103 -11.91 15.33 11.85
N PRO A 104 -13.14 14.95 12.30
CA PRO A 104 -13.52 13.62 12.76
C PRO A 104 -13.73 12.63 11.58
N PHE A 105 -13.38 11.37 11.78
CA PHE A 105 -13.54 10.31 10.79
C PHE A 105 -14.22 9.07 11.38
N ASP A 106 -14.76 8.25 10.51
CA ASP A 106 -15.25 6.93 10.86
C ASP A 106 -14.07 5.95 11.01
N THR A 107 -13.97 5.29 12.17
CA THR A 107 -12.91 4.30 12.41
C THR A 107 -12.98 3.10 11.47
N GLU A 108 -14.17 2.76 10.98
CA GLU A 108 -14.36 1.72 9.97
C GLU A 108 -13.73 2.13 8.61
N LEU A 109 -13.85 3.40 8.23
CA LEU A 109 -13.18 3.95 7.03
C LEU A 109 -11.67 3.83 7.14
N LEU A 110 -11.08 4.17 8.30
CA LEU A 110 -9.64 3.99 8.54
C LEU A 110 -9.24 2.52 8.40
N LEU A 111 -10.02 1.60 8.96
CA LEU A 111 -9.76 0.17 8.87
C LEU A 111 -9.75 -0.33 7.42
N TYR A 112 -10.70 0.11 6.57
CA TYR A 112 -10.73 -0.23 5.14
C TYR A 112 -9.50 0.32 4.40
N LYS A 113 -9.09 1.54 4.71
CA LYS A 113 -7.89 2.15 4.12
C LYS A 113 -6.61 1.41 4.51
N ILE A 114 -6.45 1.06 5.79
CA ILE A 114 -5.34 0.23 6.28
C ILE A 114 -5.28 -1.09 5.51
N LYS A 115 -6.41 -1.81 5.42
CA LYS A 115 -6.50 -3.08 4.67
C LYS A 115 -6.08 -2.92 3.22
N ALA A 116 -6.60 -1.90 2.54
CA ALA A 116 -6.29 -1.64 1.13
C ALA A 116 -4.81 -1.32 0.90
N ILE A 117 -4.18 -0.56 1.82
CA ILE A 117 -2.75 -0.20 1.70
C ILE A 117 -1.86 -1.41 1.99
N LEU A 118 -2.14 -2.17 3.05
CA LEU A 118 -1.37 -3.38 3.37
C LEU A 118 -1.47 -4.45 2.28
N GLN A 119 -2.63 -4.57 1.64
CA GLN A 119 -2.78 -5.46 0.48
C GLN A 119 -1.93 -5.00 -0.71
N ARG A 120 -1.80 -3.68 -0.94
CA ARG A 120 -0.93 -3.13 -1.99
C ARG A 120 0.56 -3.34 -1.70
N SER A 121 1.01 -3.24 -0.44
CA SER A 121 2.40 -3.48 -0.08
C SER A 121 2.81 -4.94 -0.31
N VAL A 122 1.90 -5.89 -0.10
CA VAL A 122 2.10 -7.30 -0.49
C VAL A 122 2.20 -7.44 -2.02
N THR A 123 1.47 -6.63 -2.80
CA THR A 123 1.54 -6.66 -4.26
C THR A 123 2.80 -5.99 -4.83
N VAL A 124 3.43 -5.04 -4.12
CA VAL A 124 4.71 -4.45 -4.57
C VAL A 124 5.86 -5.46 -4.47
N GLU A 125 5.88 -6.32 -3.44
CA GLU A 125 6.83 -7.45 -3.40
C GLU A 125 6.56 -8.47 -4.51
N THR A 126 5.31 -8.58 -4.99
CA THR A 126 4.94 -9.46 -6.11
C THR A 126 5.18 -8.83 -7.50
N GLU A 127 5.34 -7.50 -7.63
CA GLU A 127 5.74 -6.88 -8.92
C GLU A 127 7.17 -7.26 -9.34
N GLU A 128 8.05 -7.63 -8.40
CA GLU A 128 9.38 -8.19 -8.66
C GLU A 128 9.37 -9.72 -8.80
N GLN A 129 8.22 -10.38 -8.58
CA GLN A 129 8.13 -11.82 -8.71
C GLN A 129 8.17 -12.23 -10.20
N GLU A 130 9.27 -12.83 -10.60
CA GLU A 130 9.51 -13.28 -11.98
C GLU A 130 8.85 -14.61 -12.29
N TYR A 131 8.53 -15.40 -11.26
CA TYR A 131 8.03 -16.79 -11.40
C TYR A 131 6.72 -16.97 -10.62
N PHE A 132 5.72 -17.52 -11.27
CA PHE A 132 4.41 -17.80 -10.67
C PHE A 132 4.07 -19.28 -10.82
N ARG A 133 3.55 -19.87 -9.75
CA ARG A 133 3.11 -21.27 -9.75
C ARG A 133 1.72 -21.40 -9.17
N PHE A 134 0.80 -21.99 -9.94
CA PHE A 134 -0.59 -22.24 -9.56
C PHE A 134 -0.94 -23.68 -9.92
N SER A 135 -1.04 -24.56 -8.95
CA SER A 135 -1.35 -25.97 -9.22
C SER A 135 -0.48 -26.55 -10.37
N ASN A 136 -1.05 -26.74 -11.55
CA ASN A 136 -0.40 -27.32 -12.73
C ASN A 136 0.07 -26.27 -13.75
N ILE A 137 0.06 -24.99 -13.37
CA ILE A 137 0.49 -23.88 -14.21
C ILE A 137 1.79 -23.32 -13.63
N TYR A 138 2.79 -23.17 -14.48
CA TYR A 138 4.03 -22.48 -14.19
C TYR A 138 4.22 -21.34 -15.21
N PHE A 139 4.41 -20.13 -14.73
CA PHE A 139 4.62 -18.96 -15.57
C PHE A 139 5.94 -18.28 -15.19
N ASP A 140 6.81 -18.10 -16.17
CA ASP A 140 8.07 -17.39 -16.11
C ASP A 140 7.94 -16.10 -16.94
N SER A 141 7.88 -14.96 -16.27
CA SER A 141 7.68 -13.67 -16.90
C SER A 141 8.94 -13.16 -17.61
N VAL A 142 10.12 -13.57 -17.19
CA VAL A 142 11.41 -13.20 -17.78
C VAL A 142 11.61 -13.93 -19.11
N LEU A 143 11.41 -15.26 -19.10
CA LEU A 143 11.50 -16.08 -20.30
C LEU A 143 10.26 -16.00 -21.19
N ARG A 144 9.18 -15.39 -20.69
CA ARG A 144 7.85 -15.32 -21.34
C ARG A 144 7.31 -16.70 -21.68
N GLN A 145 7.47 -17.62 -20.74
CA GLN A 145 7.07 -19.01 -20.88
C GLN A 145 5.91 -19.34 -19.94
N LEU A 146 4.88 -19.91 -20.50
CA LEU A 146 3.73 -20.46 -19.76
C LEU A 146 3.69 -21.97 -19.96
N LYS A 147 3.81 -22.72 -18.87
CA LYS A 147 3.67 -24.18 -18.86
C LYS A 147 2.37 -24.55 -18.18
N VAL A 148 1.53 -25.28 -18.92
CA VAL A 148 0.24 -25.80 -18.43
C VAL A 148 0.25 -27.30 -18.60
N HIS A 149 0.31 -28.04 -17.48
CA HIS A 149 0.59 -29.48 -17.48
C HIS A 149 1.90 -29.76 -18.23
N ASP A 150 1.86 -30.56 -19.28
CA ASP A 150 3.02 -30.95 -20.09
C ASP A 150 3.20 -30.09 -21.36
N LYS A 151 2.40 -29.06 -21.54
CA LYS A 151 2.47 -28.16 -22.71
C LYS A 151 3.13 -26.84 -22.35
N GLU A 152 4.05 -26.41 -23.21
CA GLU A 152 4.73 -25.13 -23.09
C GLU A 152 4.26 -24.16 -24.17
N TYR A 153 4.05 -22.92 -23.78
CA TYR A 153 3.61 -21.83 -24.67
C TYR A 153 4.57 -20.65 -24.49
N LYS A 154 4.97 -20.05 -25.59
CA LYS A 154 5.76 -18.82 -25.59
C LYS A 154 4.82 -17.64 -25.78
N LEU A 155 4.79 -16.74 -24.82
CA LEU A 155 3.92 -15.57 -24.81
C LEU A 155 4.51 -14.42 -25.65
N SER A 156 3.67 -13.68 -26.34
CA SER A 156 4.03 -12.39 -26.88
C SER A 156 4.30 -11.38 -25.75
N PRO A 157 5.01 -10.26 -26.00
CA PRO A 157 5.27 -9.27 -24.95
C PRO A 157 4.01 -8.80 -24.23
N LYS A 158 2.93 -8.52 -24.94
CA LYS A 158 1.67 -8.04 -24.34
C LYS A 158 0.92 -9.11 -23.55
N GLU A 159 0.91 -10.35 -24.03
CA GLU A 159 0.35 -11.49 -23.28
C GLU A 159 1.12 -11.71 -21.99
N ASN A 160 2.46 -11.64 -22.05
CA ASN A 160 3.33 -11.76 -20.89
C ASN A 160 3.03 -10.68 -19.86
N ASP A 161 3.01 -9.41 -20.29
CA ASP A 161 2.79 -8.28 -19.39
C ASP A 161 1.38 -8.32 -18.79
N LEU A 162 0.37 -8.74 -19.56
CA LEU A 162 -0.99 -8.89 -19.04
C LEU A 162 -1.09 -10.04 -18.06
N LEU A 163 -0.51 -11.20 -18.39
CA LEU A 163 -0.53 -12.36 -17.47
C LEU A 163 0.26 -12.06 -16.20
N HIS A 164 1.44 -11.41 -16.30
CA HIS A 164 2.21 -10.97 -15.15
C HIS A 164 1.38 -10.03 -14.26
N LEU A 165 0.72 -9.02 -14.83
CA LEU A 165 -0.12 -8.09 -14.11
C LEU A 165 -1.31 -8.80 -13.41
N LEU A 166 -1.94 -9.77 -14.06
CA LEU A 166 -2.99 -10.60 -13.46
C LEU A 166 -2.47 -11.48 -12.31
N CYS A 167 -1.27 -12.05 -12.46
CA CYS A 167 -0.64 -12.86 -11.43
C CYS A 167 -0.28 -12.04 -10.18
N VAL A 168 0.21 -10.84 -10.38
CA VAL A 168 0.51 -9.87 -9.30
C VAL A 168 -0.77 -9.49 -8.55
N HIS A 169 -1.87 -9.26 -9.26
CA HIS A 169 -3.17 -8.93 -8.67
C HIS A 169 -4.05 -10.15 -8.35
N ARG A 170 -3.45 -11.33 -8.19
CA ARG A 170 -4.20 -12.55 -7.83
C ARG A 170 -4.98 -12.35 -6.52
N ASN A 171 -6.24 -12.76 -6.50
CA ASN A 171 -7.16 -12.61 -5.38
C ASN A 171 -7.56 -11.16 -5.06
N ASP A 172 -7.30 -10.23 -6.00
CA ASP A 172 -7.70 -8.83 -5.88
C ASP A 172 -8.36 -8.34 -7.17
N PHE A 173 -9.12 -7.24 -7.07
CA PHE A 173 -9.72 -6.61 -8.23
C PHE A 173 -8.66 -5.78 -8.98
N MET A 174 -8.42 -6.13 -10.24
CA MET A 174 -7.55 -5.36 -11.12
C MET A 174 -8.40 -4.45 -12.04
N PRO A 175 -8.35 -3.12 -11.86
CA PRO A 175 -9.06 -2.20 -12.76
C PRO A 175 -8.53 -2.32 -14.19
N ARG A 176 -9.44 -2.39 -15.17
CA ARG A 176 -9.10 -2.47 -16.59
C ARG A 176 -8.20 -1.30 -17.05
N GLU A 177 -8.44 -0.11 -16.51
CA GLU A 177 -7.69 1.10 -16.77
C GLU A 177 -6.20 0.97 -16.37
N LEU A 178 -5.92 0.19 -15.33
CA LEU A 178 -4.56 -0.09 -14.90
C LEU A 178 -3.80 -0.88 -15.96
N ALA A 179 -4.39 -1.94 -16.52
CA ALA A 179 -3.79 -2.72 -17.60
C ALA A 179 -3.59 -1.87 -18.86
N LEU A 180 -4.59 -1.08 -19.25
CA LEU A 180 -4.51 -0.18 -20.41
C LEU A 180 -3.35 0.82 -20.25
N ARG A 181 -3.19 1.42 -19.08
CA ARG A 181 -2.13 2.39 -18.80
C ARG A 181 -0.75 1.74 -18.74
N LYS A 182 -0.60 0.61 -18.04
CA LYS A 182 0.71 -0.06 -17.86
C LYS A 182 1.20 -0.73 -19.16
N ILE A 183 0.33 -1.39 -19.91
CA ILE A 183 0.73 -2.25 -21.06
C ILE A 183 0.57 -1.54 -22.40
N TRP A 184 -0.52 -0.78 -22.57
CA TRP A 184 -0.80 -0.09 -23.84
C TRP A 184 -0.38 1.38 -23.84
N LYS A 185 0.00 1.95 -22.67
CA LYS A 185 0.50 3.34 -22.51
C LYS A 185 -0.43 4.45 -23.02
N LYS A 186 -1.68 4.13 -23.36
CA LYS A 186 -2.69 5.08 -23.85
C LYS A 186 -4.09 4.61 -23.44
N GLU A 187 -4.89 5.50 -22.89
CA GLU A 187 -6.30 5.32 -22.64
C GLU A 187 -7.10 5.86 -23.82
N ASN A 188 -7.32 5.08 -24.87
CA ASN A 188 -8.24 5.44 -25.92
C ASN A 188 -9.10 4.23 -26.30
N TYR A 189 -10.22 4.49 -26.99
CA TYR A 189 -11.19 3.48 -27.38
C TYR A 189 -10.60 2.31 -28.18
N PHE A 190 -9.58 2.58 -29.02
CA PHE A 190 -8.94 1.55 -29.85
C PHE A 190 -8.02 0.63 -29.03
N THR A 191 -7.36 1.13 -27.99
CA THR A 191 -6.53 0.30 -27.11
C THR A 191 -7.36 -0.59 -26.18
N ALA A 192 -8.52 -0.11 -25.73
CA ALA A 192 -9.47 -0.92 -24.95
C ALA A 192 -9.95 -2.13 -25.75
N ARG A 193 -10.29 -1.95 -27.03
CA ARG A 193 -10.73 -3.01 -27.93
C ARG A 193 -9.61 -4.01 -28.27
N SER A 194 -8.36 -3.55 -28.32
CA SER A 194 -7.19 -4.41 -28.50
C SER A 194 -6.93 -5.32 -27.32
N MET A 195 -7.27 -4.89 -26.11
CA MET A 195 -7.14 -5.71 -24.88
C MET A 195 -8.17 -6.86 -24.86
N ASP A 196 -9.35 -6.68 -25.47
CA ASP A 196 -10.42 -7.70 -25.49
C ASP A 196 -10.06 -8.92 -26.38
N VAL A 197 -8.95 -8.89 -27.09
CA VAL A 197 -8.44 -9.97 -27.95
C VAL A 197 -7.49 -10.90 -27.20
N TYR A 198 -6.98 -10.50 -26.04
CA TYR A 198 -6.06 -11.26 -25.18
C TYR A 198 -6.79 -11.84 -23.97
#